data_5bb64bb7b14f073af732d7e9b5d5d9da
#
_entry.id   5bb64bb7b14f073af732d7e9b5d5d9da
#
_cell.length_a   1.000
_cell.length_b   1.000
_cell.length_c   1.000
_cell.angle_alpha   90.00
_cell.angle_beta   90.00
_cell.angle_gamma   90.00
#
_symmetry.space_group_name_H-M   'P 1'
#
loop_
_entity.id
_entity.type
_entity.pdbx_description
1 polymer ?
#
loop_
_entity_poly.entity_id
_entity_poly.type
_entity_poly.pdbx_seq_one_letter_code
_entity_poly.pdbx_strand_id
1 'polypeptide(L)'
;MKVLYNDGHVGEINDAAEELEVIRHDAAHLLAQALKRLYPHAQFAYGPATENGFYYDVDLGDTKVNEDEFPAIEAEMKKIVKENLKIETFELPRDEAIAYMKERGESYKVEHIGDLAPDAHITFYKQGEYVDMCVGPHMLYTKGVKAFKLTSISGAYWKADKNNEMLTRIYGVAFGSKDELAQYLK
;
A
#
# COMPACT_ATOMS: atom_id res chain seq x y z
N MET A 1 -16.22 -1.52 12.27
CA MET A 1 -14.82 -1.94 11.99
C MET A 1 -13.87 -1.25 12.93
N LYS A 2 -13.00 -2.00 13.57
CA LYS A 2 -11.93 -1.44 14.40
C LYS A 2 -10.76 -1.02 13.54
N VAL A 3 -10.20 0.15 13.84
CA VAL A 3 -9.09 0.72 13.06
C VAL A 3 -8.00 1.26 13.97
N LEU A 4 -6.80 1.32 13.42
CA LEU A 4 -5.61 1.84 14.09
C LEU A 4 -5.31 3.24 13.54
N TYR A 5 -5.27 4.23 14.43
CA TYR A 5 -4.97 5.61 14.06
C TYR A 5 -3.48 5.93 14.23
N ASN A 6 -3.05 7.06 13.66
CA ASN A 6 -1.64 7.45 13.60
C ASN A 6 -0.96 7.57 14.97
N ASP A 7 -1.72 7.89 16.01
CA ASP A 7 -1.19 8.02 17.38
C ASP A 7 -1.15 6.69 18.12
N GLY A 8 -1.54 5.60 17.47
CA GLY A 8 -1.52 4.26 18.03
C GLY A 8 -2.82 3.85 18.73
N HIS A 9 -3.80 4.76 18.86
CA HIS A 9 -5.05 4.36 19.50
C HIS A 9 -5.94 3.57 18.52
N VAL A 10 -6.74 2.68 19.08
CA VAL A 10 -7.72 1.88 18.33
C VAL A 10 -9.07 2.58 18.45
N GLY A 11 -9.70 2.85 17.33
CA GLY A 11 -11.04 3.42 17.31
C GLY A 11 -11.99 2.51 16.53
N GLU A 12 -13.19 2.99 16.33
CA GLU A 12 -14.19 2.25 15.57
C GLU A 12 -14.87 3.17 14.56
N ILE A 13 -15.05 2.66 13.34
CA ILE A 13 -15.79 3.34 12.30
C ILE A 13 -16.96 2.48 11.89
N ASN A 14 -18.11 3.12 11.61
CA ASN A 14 -19.35 2.42 11.28
C ASN A 14 -19.96 2.88 9.95
N ASP A 15 -19.33 3.86 9.31
CA ASP A 15 -19.78 4.33 8.00
C ASP A 15 -19.26 3.41 6.91
N ALA A 16 -20.14 2.87 6.06
CA ALA A 16 -19.79 1.92 5.03
C ALA A 16 -18.77 2.48 4.03
N ALA A 17 -18.87 3.75 3.69
CA ALA A 17 -17.92 4.38 2.75
C ALA A 17 -16.53 4.51 3.39
N GLU A 18 -16.47 4.88 4.66
CA GLU A 18 -15.19 4.97 5.38
C GLU A 18 -14.53 3.59 5.54
N GLU A 19 -15.34 2.56 5.83
CA GLU A 19 -14.83 1.20 5.93
C GLU A 19 -14.21 0.73 4.63
N LEU A 20 -14.86 1.01 3.49
CA LEU A 20 -14.34 0.65 2.17
C LEU A 20 -13.03 1.37 1.86
N GLU A 21 -12.93 2.64 2.25
CA GLU A 21 -11.70 3.40 2.05
C GLU A 21 -10.52 2.77 2.81
N VAL A 22 -10.76 2.34 4.05
CA VAL A 22 -9.74 1.65 4.85
C VAL A 22 -9.36 0.32 4.23
N ILE A 23 -10.33 -0.48 3.81
CA ILE A 23 -10.09 -1.77 3.16
C ILE A 23 -9.23 -1.58 1.90
N ARG A 24 -9.55 -0.59 1.07
CA ARG A 24 -8.83 -0.33 -0.17
C ARG A 24 -7.42 0.17 0.07
N HIS A 25 -7.23 1.00 1.09
CA HIS A 25 -5.89 1.45 1.46
C HIS A 25 -5.05 0.28 1.96
N ASP A 26 -5.63 -0.58 2.79
CA ASP A 26 -4.93 -1.78 3.26
C ASP A 26 -4.64 -2.75 2.12
N ALA A 27 -5.54 -2.86 1.14
CA ALA A 27 -5.30 -3.68 -0.04
C ALA A 27 -4.10 -3.17 -0.84
N ALA A 28 -3.92 -1.85 -0.94
CA ALA A 28 -2.75 -1.26 -1.58
C ALA A 28 -1.46 -1.67 -0.85
N HIS A 29 -1.48 -1.69 0.48
CA HIS A 29 -0.32 -2.15 1.27
C HIS A 29 -0.04 -3.65 1.08
N LEU A 30 -1.09 -4.46 0.95
CA LEU A 30 -0.93 -5.89 0.64
C LEU A 30 -0.26 -6.07 -0.73
N LEU A 31 -0.70 -5.29 -1.71
CA LEU A 31 -0.09 -5.32 -3.04
C LEU A 31 1.39 -4.95 -2.96
N ALA A 32 1.73 -3.88 -2.27
CA ALA A 32 3.12 -3.45 -2.13
C ALA A 32 3.97 -4.52 -1.44
N GLN A 33 3.47 -5.10 -0.36
CA GLN A 33 4.19 -6.17 0.36
C GLN A 33 4.40 -7.39 -0.51
N ALA A 34 3.37 -7.82 -1.26
CA ALA A 34 3.46 -8.94 -2.18
C ALA A 34 4.51 -8.68 -3.27
N LEU A 35 4.48 -7.47 -3.85
CA LEU A 35 5.46 -7.08 -4.87
C LEU A 35 6.88 -7.08 -4.31
N LYS A 36 7.06 -6.62 -3.07
CA LYS A 36 8.40 -6.60 -2.45
C LYS A 36 8.93 -8.02 -2.22
N ARG A 37 8.05 -8.95 -1.86
CA ARG A 37 8.43 -10.36 -1.69
C ARG A 37 8.83 -11.01 -3.00
N LEU A 38 8.06 -10.72 -4.07
CA LEU A 38 8.30 -11.31 -5.39
C LEU A 38 9.44 -10.61 -6.14
N TYR A 39 9.60 -9.32 -5.93
CA TYR A 39 10.60 -8.48 -6.59
C TYR A 39 11.36 -7.66 -5.54
N PRO A 40 12.35 -8.28 -4.84
CA PRO A 40 13.03 -7.61 -3.71
C PRO A 40 13.70 -6.28 -4.06
N HIS A 41 14.06 -6.07 -5.33
CA HIS A 41 14.68 -4.82 -5.80
C HIS A 41 13.68 -3.69 -6.02
N ALA A 42 12.38 -3.98 -5.98
CA ALA A 42 11.34 -2.99 -6.24
C ALA A 42 11.39 -1.85 -5.22
N GLN A 43 11.14 -0.63 -5.71
CA GLN A 43 11.03 0.56 -4.87
C GLN A 43 9.64 1.13 -5.01
N PHE A 44 9.05 1.57 -3.91
CA PHE A 44 7.64 1.93 -3.85
C PHE A 44 7.47 3.44 -3.75
N ALA A 45 6.57 4.00 -4.56
CA ALA A 45 6.33 5.43 -4.60
C ALA A 45 5.06 5.82 -3.85
N TYR A 46 3.90 5.41 -4.34
CA TYR A 46 2.64 5.88 -3.77
C TYR A 46 1.51 4.90 -4.08
N GLY A 47 0.63 4.65 -3.09
CA GLY A 47 -0.48 3.72 -3.25
C GLY A 47 -1.76 4.15 -2.53
N PRO A 48 -2.60 4.98 -3.16
CA PRO A 48 -3.83 5.44 -2.55
C PRO A 48 -5.01 4.51 -2.77
N ALA A 49 -6.06 4.69 -1.97
CA ALA A 49 -7.37 4.15 -2.27
C ALA A 49 -8.01 5.01 -3.36
N THR A 50 -8.85 4.38 -4.18
CA THR A 50 -9.62 5.05 -5.23
C THR A 50 -11.11 4.74 -5.04
N GLU A 51 -11.97 5.23 -5.95
CA GLU A 51 -13.42 5.08 -5.83
C GLU A 51 -13.88 3.63 -5.62
N ASN A 52 -13.30 2.69 -6.39
CA ASN A 52 -13.71 1.27 -6.28
C ASN A 52 -12.54 0.37 -5.89
N GLY A 53 -11.36 0.90 -5.75
CA GLY A 53 -10.20 0.08 -5.54
C GLY A 53 -9.00 0.81 -5.01
N PHE A 54 -7.86 0.46 -5.59
CA PHE A 54 -6.56 0.95 -5.14
C PHE A 54 -5.56 0.83 -6.28
N TYR A 55 -4.44 1.49 -6.14
CA TYR A 55 -3.28 1.21 -6.99
C TYR A 55 -2.00 1.40 -6.19
N TYR A 56 -0.89 0.95 -6.75
CA TYR A 56 0.43 1.27 -6.22
C TYR A 56 1.37 1.54 -7.39
N ASP A 57 2.14 2.63 -7.26
CA ASP A 57 3.18 2.99 -8.21
C ASP A 57 4.50 2.43 -7.72
N VAL A 58 5.13 1.60 -8.53
CA VAL A 58 6.32 0.87 -8.15
C VAL A 58 7.37 0.97 -9.25
N ASP A 59 8.64 1.12 -8.83
CA ASP A 59 9.77 1.05 -9.74
C ASP A 59 10.31 -0.38 -9.69
N LEU A 60 10.12 -1.10 -10.78
CA LEU A 60 10.55 -2.50 -10.90
C LEU A 60 11.92 -2.63 -11.58
N GLY A 61 12.60 -1.51 -11.85
CA GLY A 61 13.88 -1.53 -12.55
C GLY A 61 13.71 -2.11 -13.95
N ASP A 62 14.53 -3.08 -14.28
CA ASP A 62 14.48 -3.74 -15.60
C ASP A 62 13.46 -4.88 -15.66
N THR A 63 12.84 -5.22 -14.54
CA THR A 63 11.84 -6.29 -14.49
C THR A 63 10.55 -5.81 -15.13
N LYS A 64 10.03 -6.58 -16.07
CA LYS A 64 8.76 -6.28 -16.73
C LYS A 64 7.66 -7.15 -16.13
N VAL A 65 6.60 -6.49 -15.68
CA VAL A 65 5.42 -7.14 -15.11
C VAL A 65 4.23 -6.80 -16.00
N ASN A 66 3.48 -7.81 -16.37
CA ASN A 66 2.24 -7.62 -17.14
C ASN A 66 1.11 -8.38 -16.44
N GLU A 67 -0.07 -8.38 -17.05
CA GLU A 67 -1.26 -8.99 -16.43
C GLU A 67 -1.13 -10.50 -16.22
N ASP A 68 -0.22 -11.16 -16.94
CA ASP A 68 0.02 -12.60 -16.77
C ASP A 68 0.62 -12.94 -15.40
N GLU A 69 1.26 -11.98 -14.74
CA GLU A 69 1.79 -12.15 -13.40
C GLU A 69 0.76 -11.91 -12.29
N PHE A 70 -0.43 -11.39 -12.62
CA PHE A 70 -1.45 -11.10 -11.62
C PHE A 70 -1.83 -12.31 -10.75
N PRO A 71 -2.03 -13.52 -11.30
CA PRO A 71 -2.32 -14.67 -10.44
C PRO A 71 -1.26 -14.93 -9.38
N ALA A 72 0.02 -14.80 -9.72
CA ALA A 72 1.12 -14.99 -8.76
C ALA A 72 1.13 -13.88 -7.70
N ILE A 73 0.90 -12.64 -8.10
CA ILE A 73 0.85 -11.50 -7.17
C ILE A 73 -0.34 -11.65 -6.23
N GLU A 74 -1.51 -11.98 -6.77
CA GLU A 74 -2.72 -12.20 -5.96
C GLU A 74 -2.55 -13.37 -4.98
N ALA A 75 -1.86 -14.42 -5.41
CA ALA A 75 -1.58 -15.55 -4.52
C ALA A 75 -0.70 -15.14 -3.34
N GLU A 76 0.31 -14.29 -3.59
CA GLU A 76 1.16 -13.78 -2.53
C GLU A 76 0.38 -12.84 -1.60
N MET A 77 -0.50 -12.00 -2.15
CA MET A 77 -1.38 -11.15 -1.35
C MET A 77 -2.28 -11.98 -0.43
N LYS A 78 -2.88 -13.04 -0.96
CA LYS A 78 -3.73 -13.96 -0.18
C LYS A 78 -2.93 -14.66 0.91
N LYS A 79 -1.69 -15.00 0.64
CA LYS A 79 -0.80 -15.60 1.63
C LYS A 79 -0.55 -14.65 2.80
N ILE A 80 -0.30 -13.37 2.52
CA ILE A 80 -0.11 -12.34 3.54
C ILE A 80 -1.37 -12.20 4.40
N VAL A 81 -2.55 -12.20 3.76
CA VAL A 81 -3.83 -12.16 4.49
C VAL A 81 -3.93 -13.34 5.46
N LYS A 82 -3.58 -14.54 4.99
CA LYS A 82 -3.64 -15.76 5.83
C LYS A 82 -2.62 -15.73 6.98
N GLU A 83 -1.49 -15.07 6.80
CA GLU A 83 -0.50 -14.90 7.87
C GLU A 83 -1.07 -14.08 9.01
N ASN A 84 -2.11 -13.30 8.75
CA ASN A 84 -2.81 -12.49 9.75
C ASN A 84 -1.86 -11.62 10.55
N LEU A 85 -1.05 -10.85 9.84
CA LEU A 85 -0.06 -9.98 10.45
C LEU A 85 -0.71 -8.83 11.21
N LYS A 86 -0.19 -8.53 12.39
CA LYS A 86 -0.63 -7.37 13.15
C LYS A 86 -0.10 -6.11 12.48
N ILE A 87 -0.99 -5.12 12.29
CA ILE A 87 -0.62 -3.83 11.75
C ILE A 87 -0.25 -2.92 12.91
N GLU A 88 0.94 -2.33 12.84
CA GLU A 88 1.48 -1.47 13.88
C GLU A 88 1.79 -0.10 13.27
N THR A 89 1.83 0.93 14.10
CA THR A 89 2.16 2.28 13.65
C THR A 89 3.22 2.89 14.55
N PHE A 90 4.06 3.73 13.97
CA PHE A 90 5.04 4.52 14.69
C PHE A 90 5.33 5.81 13.94
N GLU A 91 5.92 6.77 14.62
CA GLU A 91 6.20 8.09 14.07
C GLU A 91 7.67 8.41 14.29
N LEU A 92 8.31 9.01 13.28
CA LEU A 92 9.69 9.44 13.38
C LEU A 92 9.81 10.91 12.97
N PRO A 93 10.72 11.68 13.59
CA PRO A 93 11.09 13.00 13.10
C PRO A 93 11.64 12.89 11.68
N ARG A 94 11.54 13.96 10.91
CA ARG A 94 11.90 13.99 9.49
C ARG A 94 13.26 13.38 9.18
N ASP A 95 14.32 13.81 9.89
CA ASP A 95 15.68 13.32 9.60
C ASP A 95 15.86 11.84 9.91
N GLU A 96 15.23 11.36 10.98
CA GLU A 96 15.25 9.94 11.33
C GLU A 96 14.46 9.11 10.33
N ALA A 97 13.33 9.65 9.84
CA ALA A 97 12.53 9.00 8.81
C ALA A 97 13.31 8.85 7.51
N ILE A 98 14.06 9.88 7.13
CA ILE A 98 14.92 9.83 5.93
C ILE A 98 15.95 8.72 6.08
N ALA A 99 16.64 8.68 7.21
CA ALA A 99 17.66 7.66 7.47
C ALA A 99 17.05 6.25 7.44
N TYR A 100 15.87 6.09 8.03
CA TYR A 100 15.17 4.83 8.08
C TYR A 100 14.81 4.32 6.68
N MET A 101 14.28 5.21 5.83
CA MET A 101 13.90 4.84 4.46
C MET A 101 15.12 4.61 3.58
N LYS A 102 16.22 5.34 3.78
CA LYS A 102 17.49 5.09 3.08
C LYS A 102 18.02 3.70 3.37
N GLU A 103 18.01 3.31 4.64
CA GLU A 103 18.46 1.99 5.07
C GLU A 103 17.63 0.88 4.42
N ARG A 104 16.34 1.14 4.21
CA ARG A 104 15.45 0.18 3.55
C ARG A 104 15.50 0.23 2.02
N GLY A 105 16.29 1.14 1.45
CA GLY A 105 16.43 1.26 -0.01
C GLY A 105 15.24 1.90 -0.70
N GLU A 106 14.41 2.66 0.00
CA GLU A 106 13.20 3.26 -0.55
C GLU A 106 13.46 4.72 -0.97
N SER A 107 14.12 4.88 -2.12
CA SER A 107 14.54 6.19 -2.60
C SER A 107 13.40 7.17 -2.89
N TYR A 108 12.27 6.68 -3.37
CA TYR A 108 11.10 7.55 -3.61
C TYR A 108 10.50 8.09 -2.32
N LYS A 109 10.48 7.27 -1.28
CA LYS A 109 10.03 7.71 0.04
C LYS A 109 10.98 8.74 0.62
N VAL A 110 12.30 8.54 0.48
CA VAL A 110 13.32 9.50 0.92
C VAL A 110 13.10 10.85 0.22
N GLU A 111 12.89 10.86 -1.09
CA GLU A 111 12.66 12.09 -1.84
C GLU A 111 11.38 12.79 -1.37
N HIS A 112 10.30 12.03 -1.17
CA HIS A 112 9.03 12.58 -0.70
C HIS A 112 9.18 13.24 0.68
N ILE A 113 9.86 12.57 1.61
CA ILE A 113 10.10 13.12 2.96
C ILE A 113 10.93 14.41 2.85
N GLY A 114 11.89 14.42 1.93
CA GLY A 114 12.75 15.59 1.70
C GLY A 114 11.97 16.84 1.29
N ASP A 115 10.79 16.69 0.69
CA ASP A 115 9.93 17.79 0.28
C ASP A 115 9.05 18.31 1.42
N LEU A 116 9.05 17.65 2.58
CA LEU A 116 8.24 18.05 3.72
C LEU A 116 8.98 19.06 4.60
N ALA A 117 8.22 19.72 5.49
CA ALA A 117 8.81 20.72 6.40
C ALA A 117 9.85 20.11 7.32
N PRO A 118 10.91 20.87 7.71
CA PRO A 118 11.98 20.35 8.58
C PRO A 118 11.51 19.83 9.93
N ASP A 119 10.38 20.34 10.44
CA ASP A 119 9.82 19.94 11.73
C ASP A 119 8.73 18.88 11.58
N ALA A 120 8.53 18.33 10.38
CA ALA A 120 7.50 17.33 10.12
C ALA A 120 7.80 16.04 10.88
N HIS A 121 6.72 15.43 11.37
CA HIS A 121 6.75 14.08 11.93
C HIS A 121 6.13 13.14 10.90
N ILE A 122 6.80 12.03 10.66
CA ILE A 122 6.44 11.11 9.60
C ILE A 122 5.83 9.86 10.21
N THR A 123 4.63 9.50 9.77
CA THR A 123 3.91 8.33 10.25
C THR A 123 4.21 7.14 9.36
N PHE A 124 4.45 5.99 10.00
CA PHE A 124 4.68 4.72 9.34
C PHE A 124 3.69 3.68 9.83
N TYR A 125 3.35 2.76 8.92
CA TYR A 125 2.57 1.57 9.27
C TYR A 125 3.36 0.34 8.87
N LYS A 126 3.41 -0.62 9.78
CA LYS A 126 4.21 -1.84 9.62
C LYS A 126 3.32 -3.07 9.70
N GLN A 127 3.55 -4.01 8.80
CA GLN A 127 2.89 -5.32 8.82
C GLN A 127 3.94 -6.38 8.43
N GLY A 128 4.38 -7.15 9.44
CA GLY A 128 5.47 -8.09 9.26
C GLY A 128 6.75 -7.38 8.85
N GLU A 129 7.36 -7.84 7.76
CA GLU A 129 8.60 -7.25 7.24
C GLU A 129 8.35 -5.98 6.41
N TYR A 130 7.11 -5.67 6.07
CA TYR A 130 6.80 -4.52 5.22
C TYR A 130 6.47 -3.28 6.06
N VAL A 131 7.06 -2.15 5.67
CA VAL A 131 6.79 -0.85 6.30
C VAL A 131 6.46 0.15 5.20
N ASP A 132 5.39 0.91 5.38
CA ASP A 132 5.02 1.98 4.46
C ASP A 132 4.89 3.30 5.21
N MET A 133 5.26 4.38 4.52
CA MET A 133 5.06 5.73 5.01
C MET A 133 3.68 6.17 4.53
N CYS A 134 2.76 6.35 5.45
CA CYS A 134 1.41 6.78 5.09
C CYS A 134 0.65 7.31 6.31
N VAL A 135 -0.52 7.87 6.04
CA VAL A 135 -1.45 8.31 7.09
C VAL A 135 -2.61 7.33 7.10
N GLY A 136 -2.97 6.87 8.31
CA GLY A 136 -4.09 5.97 8.48
C GLY A 136 -5.43 6.70 8.46
N PRO A 137 -6.48 6.03 8.92
CA PRO A 137 -6.42 4.78 9.68
C PRO A 137 -6.22 3.54 8.81
N HIS A 138 -5.80 2.47 9.45
CA HIS A 138 -5.65 1.14 8.86
C HIS A 138 -6.39 0.11 9.70
N MET A 139 -6.58 -1.08 9.16
CA MET A 139 -7.13 -2.20 9.94
C MET A 139 -6.10 -2.65 10.99
N LEU A 140 -6.54 -3.49 11.93
CA LEU A 140 -5.66 -4.01 12.99
C LEU A 140 -4.82 -5.19 12.52
N TYR A 141 -5.35 -5.98 11.58
CA TYR A 141 -4.69 -7.20 11.08
C TYR A 141 -4.94 -7.36 9.59
N THR A 142 -3.99 -7.96 8.90
CA THR A 142 -4.09 -8.16 7.44
C THR A 142 -5.26 -9.08 7.06
N LYS A 143 -5.70 -9.95 7.93
CA LYS A 143 -6.83 -10.87 7.67
C LYS A 143 -8.15 -10.15 7.43
N GLY A 144 -8.25 -8.87 7.79
CA GLY A 144 -9.44 -8.07 7.54
C GLY A 144 -9.73 -7.80 6.07
N VAL A 145 -8.73 -7.89 5.20
CA VAL A 145 -8.93 -7.68 3.76
C VAL A 145 -9.34 -9.01 3.14
N LYS A 146 -10.62 -9.15 2.81
CA LYS A 146 -11.23 -10.43 2.41
C LYS A 146 -11.43 -10.60 0.92
N ALA A 147 -11.59 -9.51 0.16
CA ALA A 147 -11.99 -9.59 -1.23
C ALA A 147 -11.30 -8.51 -2.05
N PHE A 148 -10.41 -8.93 -2.94
CA PHE A 148 -9.68 -8.03 -3.83
C PHE A 148 -9.35 -8.74 -5.13
N LYS A 149 -9.10 -7.95 -6.18
CA LYS A 149 -8.66 -8.49 -7.47
C LYS A 149 -7.83 -7.43 -8.18
N LEU A 150 -6.70 -7.84 -8.77
CA LEU A 150 -5.91 -6.98 -9.62
C LEU A 150 -6.61 -6.87 -10.99
N THR A 151 -6.65 -5.67 -11.53
CA THR A 151 -7.48 -5.40 -12.72
C THR A 151 -6.71 -4.91 -13.93
N SER A 152 -5.70 -4.06 -13.75
CA SER A 152 -4.98 -3.50 -14.88
C SER A 152 -3.61 -2.98 -14.48
N ILE A 153 -2.81 -2.65 -15.49
CA ILE A 153 -1.45 -2.15 -15.31
C ILE A 153 -1.20 -1.05 -16.34
N SER A 154 -0.51 0.01 -15.93
CA SER A 154 -0.15 1.11 -16.83
C SER A 154 1.13 1.76 -16.35
N GLY A 155 1.68 2.69 -17.16
CA GLY A 155 2.79 3.53 -16.74
C GLY A 155 2.31 4.79 -16.03
N ALA A 156 3.14 5.32 -15.15
CA ALA A 156 2.88 6.59 -14.48
C ALA A 156 4.21 7.27 -14.17
N TYR A 157 4.28 8.58 -14.42
CA TYR A 157 5.51 9.33 -14.14
C TYR A 157 5.55 9.75 -12.68
N TRP A 158 6.74 9.64 -12.07
CA TRP A 158 6.97 10.10 -10.71
C TRP A 158 6.64 11.58 -10.59
N LYS A 159 5.84 11.95 -9.61
CA LYS A 159 5.32 13.31 -9.38
C LYS A 159 4.56 13.87 -10.59
N ALA A 160 3.98 12.99 -11.40
CA ALA A 160 3.22 13.36 -12.61
C ALA A 160 4.00 14.21 -13.61
N ASP A 161 5.33 14.10 -13.59
CA ASP A 161 6.22 14.87 -14.48
C ASP A 161 6.88 13.92 -15.48
N LYS A 162 6.62 14.14 -16.78
CA LYS A 162 7.15 13.29 -17.86
C LYS A 162 8.67 13.26 -17.94
N ASN A 163 9.36 14.19 -17.28
CA ASN A 163 10.81 14.22 -17.21
C ASN A 163 11.37 13.35 -16.10
N ASN A 164 10.51 12.83 -15.21
CA ASN A 164 10.90 11.95 -14.13
C ASN A 164 10.81 10.48 -14.55
N GLU A 165 11.23 9.58 -13.66
CA GLU A 165 11.14 8.14 -13.87
C GLU A 165 9.71 7.71 -14.18
N MET A 166 9.56 6.80 -15.16
CA MET A 166 8.27 6.16 -15.40
C MET A 166 8.16 4.94 -14.50
N LEU A 167 7.13 4.95 -13.66
CA LEU A 167 6.81 3.88 -12.74
C LEU A 167 5.74 2.97 -13.35
N THR A 168 5.65 1.76 -12.79
CA THR A 168 4.57 0.83 -13.12
C THR A 168 3.44 1.04 -12.14
N ARG A 169 2.24 1.28 -12.65
CA ARG A 169 1.03 1.46 -11.83
C ARG A 169 0.16 0.23 -11.95
N ILE A 170 -0.01 -0.48 -10.84
CA ILE A 170 -0.84 -1.68 -10.79
C ILE A 170 -2.13 -1.34 -10.06
N TYR A 171 -3.27 -1.59 -10.71
CA TYR A 171 -4.61 -1.30 -10.19
C TYR A 171 -5.29 -2.56 -9.69
N GLY A 172 -6.09 -2.39 -8.66
CA GLY A 172 -6.99 -3.44 -8.19
C GLY A 172 -8.28 -2.86 -7.67
N VAL A 173 -9.21 -3.75 -7.35
CA VAL A 173 -10.45 -3.41 -6.68
C VAL A 173 -10.53 -4.18 -5.38
N ALA A 174 -11.24 -3.65 -4.39
CA ALA A 174 -11.42 -4.31 -3.10
C ALA A 174 -12.79 -3.96 -2.51
N PHE A 175 -13.40 -4.94 -1.88
CA PHE A 175 -14.72 -4.82 -1.29
C PHE A 175 -14.76 -5.52 0.06
N GLY A 176 -15.85 -5.29 0.81
CA GLY A 176 -16.00 -5.85 2.16
C GLY A 176 -16.24 -7.35 2.19
N SER A 177 -16.71 -7.93 1.09
CA SER A 177 -16.99 -9.35 1.00
C SER A 177 -16.73 -9.88 -0.40
N LYS A 178 -16.56 -11.21 -0.49
CA LYS A 178 -16.38 -11.89 -1.77
C LYS A 178 -17.62 -11.77 -2.65
N ASP A 179 -18.80 -11.72 -2.05
CA ASP A 179 -20.06 -11.55 -2.80
C ASP A 179 -20.12 -10.17 -3.46
N GLU A 180 -19.74 -9.12 -2.74
CA GLU A 180 -19.69 -7.77 -3.29
C GLU A 180 -18.69 -7.67 -4.44
N LEU A 181 -17.52 -8.29 -4.28
CA LEU A 181 -16.51 -8.34 -5.33
C LEU A 181 -17.05 -9.05 -6.57
N ALA A 182 -17.67 -10.22 -6.38
CA ALA A 182 -18.23 -10.99 -7.48
C ALA A 182 -19.29 -10.21 -8.24
N GLN A 183 -20.14 -9.46 -7.53
CA GLN A 183 -21.16 -8.63 -8.14
C GLN A 183 -20.59 -7.50 -8.97
N TYR A 184 -19.52 -6.86 -8.46
CA TYR A 184 -18.82 -5.81 -9.19
C TYR A 184 -18.19 -6.32 -10.50
N LEU A 185 -17.67 -7.54 -10.49
CA LEU A 185 -16.98 -8.14 -11.64
C LEU A 185 -17.91 -8.70 -12.72
N LYS A 186 -19.21 -8.70 -12.48
CA LYS A 186 -20.20 -9.18 -13.48
C LYS A 186 -20.26 -8.30 -14.72
#